data_3d253993ad6db0061ee871c09f09ee96
#
_entry.id   3d253993ad6db0061ee871c09f09ee96
#
_cell.length_a   1.000
_cell.length_b   1.000
_cell.length_c   1.000
_cell.angle_alpha   90.00
_cell.angle_beta   90.00
_cell.angle_gamma   90.00
#
_symmetry.space_group_name_H-M   'P 1'
#
loop_
_entity.id
_entity.type
_entity.pdbx_description
1 polymer ?
#
loop_
_entity_poly.entity_id
_entity_poly.type
_entity_poly.pdbx_seq_one_letter_code
_entity_poly.pdbx_strand_id
1 'polypeptide(L)'
;ASMVPLVGIDMVGVAALRQMGTGGSPAATRVEAAADHVEHGESLHQLVDEIAARGKGVVMTMGKGGVGKTTLAVRIATELARAGRPVTLTTTDPAAHVDAAARERPATLHVTRIDPAAETRRYAGEVLATAGQGLDAQGRALLEEDLRSPCTEEIAVFRAFAATVAQGEDQFVVID
;
A
#
# COMPACT_ATOMS: atom_id res chain seq x y z
N ALA A 1 32.58 20.44 -11.87
CA ALA A 1 31.26 19.93 -11.63
C ALA A 1 30.65 19.55 -12.98
N SER A 2 30.45 18.26 -13.24
CA SER A 2 29.82 17.79 -14.47
C SER A 2 28.30 17.92 -14.29
N MET A 3 27.67 18.75 -15.12
CA MET A 3 26.22 18.81 -15.21
C MET A 3 25.74 17.68 -16.13
N VAL A 4 24.90 16.80 -15.62
CA VAL A 4 24.18 15.81 -16.41
C VAL A 4 22.87 16.45 -16.89
N PRO A 5 22.66 16.57 -18.22
CA PRO A 5 21.44 17.18 -18.74
C PRO A 5 20.23 16.28 -18.42
N LEU A 6 19.10 16.91 -18.07
CA LEU A 6 17.83 16.23 -17.88
C LEU A 6 17.31 15.78 -19.26
N VAL A 7 17.18 14.48 -19.46
CA VAL A 7 16.75 13.91 -20.74
C VAL A 7 15.29 13.48 -20.58
N GLY A 8 14.39 14.04 -21.39
CA GLY A 8 12.95 13.78 -21.37
C GLY A 8 12.54 12.53 -22.18
N ILE A 9 13.31 11.45 -22.06
CA ILE A 9 13.00 10.15 -22.70
C ILE A 9 12.94 9.06 -21.64
N ASP A 10 12.02 8.12 -21.81
CA ASP A 10 11.97 6.93 -20.97
C ASP A 10 13.25 6.10 -21.13
N MET A 11 14.00 5.98 -20.06
CA MET A 11 15.29 5.30 -20.00
C MET A 11 15.10 3.80 -19.82
N VAL A 12 14.52 3.14 -20.80
CA VAL A 12 14.30 1.69 -20.78
C VAL A 12 15.31 0.99 -21.70
N GLY A 13 16.13 0.12 -21.10
CA GLY A 13 17.07 -0.73 -21.81
C GLY A 13 18.51 -0.20 -21.92
N VAL A 14 19.44 -1.13 -22.25
CA VAL A 14 20.90 -0.86 -22.29
C VAL A 14 21.28 0.17 -23.38
N ALA A 15 20.50 0.28 -24.43
CA ALA A 15 20.74 1.22 -25.50
C ALA A 15 20.57 2.69 -25.06
N ALA A 16 19.52 2.97 -24.25
CA ALA A 16 19.28 4.29 -23.69
C ALA A 16 20.39 4.71 -22.69
N LEU A 17 20.88 3.77 -21.90
CA LEU A 17 21.99 4.00 -20.96
C LEU A 17 23.32 4.29 -21.70
N ARG A 18 23.59 3.64 -22.84
CA ARG A 18 24.79 3.90 -23.64
C ARG A 18 24.79 5.29 -24.27
N GLN A 19 23.62 5.81 -24.65
CA GLN A 19 23.50 7.16 -25.21
C GLN A 19 23.87 8.25 -24.18
N MET A 20 23.59 8.05 -22.89
CA MET A 20 24.04 8.98 -21.86
C MET A 20 25.56 9.04 -21.70
N GLY A 21 26.24 7.89 -21.86
CA GLY A 21 27.69 7.80 -21.69
C GLY A 21 28.50 8.45 -22.83
N THR A 22 27.92 8.66 -23.98
CA THR A 22 28.61 9.19 -25.18
C THR A 22 28.45 10.68 -25.39
N GLY A 23 27.76 11.42 -24.49
CA GLY A 23 27.67 12.89 -24.55
C GLY A 23 26.95 13.43 -25.80
N GLY A 24 26.34 12.59 -26.59
CA GLY A 24 25.58 13.00 -27.77
C GLY A 24 24.27 13.66 -27.32
N SER A 25 24.08 14.93 -27.71
CA SER A 25 22.78 15.58 -27.60
C SER A 25 21.81 14.79 -28.47
N PRO A 26 20.77 14.17 -27.93
CA PRO A 26 19.77 13.51 -28.76
C PRO A 26 19.09 14.61 -29.57
N ALA A 27 19.17 14.52 -30.89
CA ALA A 27 18.28 15.25 -31.75
C ALA A 27 16.88 15.00 -31.22
N ALA A 28 16.14 16.05 -30.88
CA ALA A 28 14.80 15.98 -30.39
C ALA A 28 13.93 15.31 -31.47
N THR A 29 13.93 14.00 -31.47
CA THR A 29 12.85 13.25 -32.10
C THR A 29 11.65 13.56 -31.22
N ARG A 30 10.87 14.54 -31.69
CA ARG A 30 9.53 14.78 -31.18
C ARG A 30 8.84 13.43 -31.25
N VAL A 31 8.81 12.72 -30.12
CA VAL A 31 7.83 11.66 -29.94
C VAL A 31 6.55 12.44 -30.01
N GLU A 32 5.90 12.44 -31.16
CA GLU A 32 4.48 12.72 -31.24
C GLU A 32 3.90 11.79 -30.18
N ALA A 33 3.44 12.39 -29.11
CA ALA A 33 2.68 11.69 -28.12
C ALA A 33 1.64 10.93 -28.94
N ALA A 34 1.74 9.61 -28.91
CA ALA A 34 0.67 8.73 -29.38
C ALA A 34 -0.52 8.99 -28.45
N ALA A 35 -1.22 10.10 -28.75
CA ALA A 35 -2.46 10.51 -28.09
C ALA A 35 -3.64 9.67 -28.60
N ASP A 36 -3.38 8.51 -29.17
CA ASP A 36 -4.40 7.73 -29.87
C ASP A 36 -4.47 6.27 -29.47
N HIS A 37 -4.24 5.95 -28.21
CA HIS A 37 -4.78 4.74 -27.58
C HIS A 37 -5.08 5.03 -26.12
N VAL A 38 -5.86 6.05 -25.84
CA VAL A 38 -6.79 5.97 -24.72
C VAL A 38 -7.91 5.06 -25.23
N GLU A 39 -7.68 3.74 -25.23
CA GLU A 39 -8.77 2.82 -25.04
C GLU A 39 -9.59 3.40 -23.93
N HIS A 40 -10.89 3.49 -24.12
CA HIS A 40 -11.83 4.04 -23.15
C HIS A 40 -11.70 3.19 -21.88
N GLY A 41 -10.68 3.46 -21.08
CA GLY A 41 -10.54 2.91 -19.76
C GLY A 41 -11.79 3.35 -19.01
N GLU A 42 -12.50 2.41 -18.45
CA GLU A 42 -13.65 2.67 -17.58
C GLU A 42 -13.31 3.80 -16.65
N SER A 43 -14.19 4.77 -16.54
CA SER A 43 -13.93 5.92 -15.67
C SER A 43 -13.79 5.40 -14.23
N LEU A 44 -12.99 6.07 -13.39
CA LEU A 44 -12.88 5.68 -11.97
C LEU A 44 -14.26 5.57 -11.31
N HIS A 45 -15.23 6.40 -11.73
CA HIS A 45 -16.61 6.33 -11.22
C HIS A 45 -17.29 5.01 -11.59
N GLN A 46 -17.16 4.54 -12.83
CA GLN A 46 -17.70 3.24 -13.23
C GLN A 46 -17.11 2.10 -12.43
N LEU A 47 -15.78 2.10 -12.24
CA LEU A 47 -15.11 1.13 -11.40
C LEU A 47 -15.63 1.16 -9.95
N VAL A 48 -15.78 2.36 -9.37
CA VAL A 48 -16.30 2.51 -8.00
C VAL A 48 -17.75 2.01 -7.91
N ASP A 49 -18.59 2.31 -8.92
CA ASP A 49 -19.97 1.85 -8.98
C ASP A 49 -20.06 0.32 -9.04
N GLU A 50 -19.21 -0.32 -9.84
CA GLU A 50 -19.12 -1.78 -9.91
C GLU A 50 -18.66 -2.40 -8.57
N ILE A 51 -17.67 -1.78 -7.92
CA ILE A 51 -17.23 -2.21 -6.59
C ILE A 51 -18.38 -2.04 -5.59
N ALA A 52 -19.03 -0.87 -5.58
CA ALA A 52 -20.14 -0.55 -4.67
C ALA A 52 -21.33 -1.50 -4.84
N ALA A 53 -21.58 -1.98 -6.06
CA ALA A 53 -22.65 -2.93 -6.36
C ALA A 53 -22.45 -4.29 -5.67
N ARG A 54 -21.20 -4.65 -5.32
CA ARG A 54 -20.88 -5.88 -4.57
C ARG A 54 -21.30 -5.79 -3.08
N GLY A 55 -21.54 -4.59 -2.59
CA GLY A 55 -22.00 -4.33 -1.22
C GLY A 55 -20.90 -4.30 -0.16
N LYS A 56 -19.89 -5.15 -0.27
CA LYS A 56 -18.75 -5.30 0.64
C LYS A 56 -17.59 -6.02 -0.05
N GLY A 57 -16.40 -6.00 0.51
CA GLY A 57 -15.25 -6.72 -0.03
C GLY A 57 -13.92 -5.99 0.17
N VAL A 58 -12.87 -6.59 -0.37
CA VAL A 58 -11.50 -6.07 -0.28
C VAL A 58 -11.04 -5.55 -1.65
N VAL A 59 -10.48 -4.36 -1.66
CA VAL A 59 -9.82 -3.74 -2.81
C VAL A 59 -8.36 -3.52 -2.45
N MET A 60 -7.43 -4.01 -3.27
CA MET A 60 -5.99 -3.78 -3.07
C MET A 60 -5.40 -3.04 -4.26
N THR A 61 -4.62 -1.99 -3.98
CA THR A 61 -3.85 -1.28 -5.01
C THR A 61 -2.44 -1.83 -5.05
N MET A 62 -2.04 -2.32 -6.22
CA MET A 62 -0.74 -2.97 -6.42
C MET A 62 -0.01 -2.34 -7.62
N GLY A 63 1.31 -2.29 -7.56
CA GLY A 63 2.13 -1.78 -8.67
C GLY A 63 3.46 -1.20 -8.21
N LYS A 64 4.26 -0.70 -9.16
CA LYS A 64 5.57 -0.07 -8.90
C LYS A 64 5.44 1.22 -8.08
N GLY A 65 6.54 1.64 -7.46
CA GLY A 65 6.61 2.94 -6.76
C GLY A 65 6.29 4.12 -7.67
N GLY A 66 5.61 5.14 -7.16
CA GLY A 66 5.34 6.39 -7.85
C GLY A 66 4.22 6.39 -8.90
N VAL A 67 3.53 5.27 -9.12
CA VAL A 67 2.45 5.18 -10.13
C VAL A 67 1.07 5.67 -9.64
N GLY A 68 0.99 6.20 -8.42
CA GLY A 68 -0.24 6.77 -7.87
C GLY A 68 -1.16 5.78 -7.13
N LYS A 69 -0.65 4.64 -6.66
CA LYS A 69 -1.42 3.64 -5.90
C LYS A 69 -2.18 4.25 -4.72
N THR A 70 -1.47 4.94 -3.85
CA THR A 70 -2.03 5.61 -2.67
C THR A 70 -3.13 6.60 -3.05
N THR A 71 -2.90 7.39 -4.11
CA THR A 71 -3.91 8.33 -4.62
C THR A 71 -5.16 7.60 -5.10
N LEU A 72 -4.99 6.49 -5.81
CA LEU A 72 -6.10 5.67 -6.29
C LEU A 72 -6.85 5.01 -5.14
N ALA A 73 -6.14 4.42 -4.17
CA ALA A 73 -6.74 3.82 -2.98
C ALA A 73 -7.59 4.83 -2.19
N VAL A 74 -7.03 6.02 -1.93
CA VAL A 74 -7.74 7.10 -1.23
C VAL A 74 -8.99 7.53 -1.99
N ARG A 75 -8.91 7.67 -3.32
CA ARG A 75 -10.06 8.06 -4.14
C ARG A 75 -11.15 7.00 -4.12
N ILE A 76 -10.82 5.72 -4.32
CA ILE A 76 -11.79 4.61 -4.25
C ILE A 76 -12.45 4.58 -2.87
N ALA A 77 -11.68 4.62 -1.79
CA ALA A 77 -12.21 4.59 -0.43
C ALA A 77 -13.12 5.78 -0.14
N THR A 78 -12.74 6.98 -0.60
CA THR A 78 -13.54 8.20 -0.40
C THR A 78 -14.84 8.16 -1.17
N GLU A 79 -14.85 7.71 -2.43
CA GLU A 79 -16.06 7.62 -3.24
C GLU A 79 -17.03 6.56 -2.69
N LEU A 80 -16.53 5.38 -2.28
CA LEU A 80 -17.34 4.36 -1.60
C LEU A 80 -17.97 4.91 -0.32
N ALA A 81 -17.19 5.64 0.48
CA ALA A 81 -17.69 6.24 1.71
C ALA A 81 -18.71 7.37 1.44
N ARG A 82 -18.54 8.18 0.40
CA ARG A 82 -19.53 9.18 -0.06
C ARG A 82 -20.84 8.53 -0.53
N ALA A 83 -20.75 7.33 -1.08
CA ALA A 83 -21.93 6.51 -1.41
C ALA A 83 -22.59 5.88 -0.17
N GLY A 84 -22.17 6.28 1.05
CA GLY A 84 -22.73 5.80 2.32
C GLY A 84 -22.28 4.41 2.75
N ARG A 85 -21.25 3.86 2.10
CA ARG A 85 -20.71 2.53 2.47
C ARG A 85 -19.72 2.65 3.64
N PRO A 86 -19.73 1.74 4.61
CA PRO A 86 -18.68 1.66 5.60
C PRO A 86 -17.38 1.17 4.93
N VAL A 87 -16.30 1.94 5.10
CA VAL A 87 -15.00 1.69 4.45
C VAL A 87 -13.87 1.82 5.44
N THR A 88 -13.00 0.83 5.49
CA THR A 88 -11.67 0.94 6.11
C THR A 88 -10.62 1.11 5.02
N LEU A 89 -9.88 2.21 5.07
CA LEU A 89 -8.69 2.43 4.25
C LEU A 89 -7.46 2.18 5.11
N THR A 90 -6.60 1.27 4.69
CA THR A 90 -5.37 0.93 5.42
C THR A 90 -4.15 0.93 4.50
N THR A 91 -2.98 1.13 5.08
CA THR A 91 -1.70 1.00 4.39
C THR A 91 -0.73 0.14 5.18
N THR A 92 0.08 -0.63 4.45
CA THR A 92 1.23 -1.36 4.99
C THR A 92 2.53 -0.58 4.80
N ASP A 93 2.51 0.51 4.00
CA ASP A 93 3.67 1.37 3.79
C ASP A 93 3.77 2.42 4.91
N PRO A 94 4.82 2.40 5.74
CA PRO A 94 5.01 3.38 6.81
C PRO A 94 5.23 4.81 6.27
N ALA A 95 5.65 4.95 5.02
CA ALA A 95 5.87 6.23 4.35
C ALA A 95 4.62 6.79 3.67
N ALA A 96 3.54 6.01 3.58
CA ALA A 96 2.31 6.45 2.93
C ALA A 96 1.61 7.56 3.72
N HIS A 97 1.32 8.67 3.05
CA HIS A 97 0.61 9.82 3.63
C HIS A 97 -0.91 9.71 3.43
N VAL A 98 -1.48 8.56 3.75
CA VAL A 98 -2.90 8.28 3.57
C VAL A 98 -3.77 9.26 4.36
N ASP A 99 -3.35 9.62 5.57
CA ASP A 99 -4.02 10.61 6.42
C ASP A 99 -4.10 12.00 5.80
N ALA A 100 -3.03 12.44 5.17
CA ALA A 100 -2.98 13.75 4.52
C ALA A 100 -3.83 13.80 3.23
N ALA A 101 -3.89 12.69 2.51
CA ALA A 101 -4.66 12.57 1.28
C ALA A 101 -6.18 12.49 1.53
N ALA A 102 -6.59 12.01 2.70
CA ALA A 102 -8.00 11.88 3.11
C ALA A 102 -8.49 13.09 3.95
N ARG A 103 -8.17 14.32 3.55
CA ARG A 103 -8.46 15.53 4.33
C ARG A 103 -9.97 15.80 4.55
N GLU A 104 -10.80 15.46 3.57
CA GLU A 104 -12.27 15.56 3.67
C GLU A 104 -12.85 14.16 3.87
N ARG A 105 -12.85 13.68 5.11
CA ARG A 105 -13.30 12.32 5.42
C ARG A 105 -14.82 12.26 5.59
N PRO A 106 -15.53 11.47 4.78
CA PRO A 106 -16.89 11.06 5.12
C PRO A 106 -16.90 10.32 6.47
N ALA A 107 -17.97 10.45 7.24
CA ALA A 107 -18.11 9.82 8.55
C ALA A 107 -17.98 8.27 8.51
N THR A 108 -18.25 7.68 7.36
CA THR A 108 -18.17 6.23 7.12
C THR A 108 -16.78 5.75 6.69
N LEU A 109 -15.78 6.66 6.57
CA LEU A 109 -14.40 6.32 6.21
C LEU A 109 -13.51 6.24 7.46
N HIS A 110 -13.05 5.05 7.77
CA HIS A 110 -12.03 4.80 8.78
C HIS A 110 -10.67 4.64 8.13
N VAL A 111 -9.68 5.43 8.57
CA VAL A 111 -8.31 5.32 8.08
C VAL A 111 -7.46 4.71 9.18
N THR A 112 -6.75 3.64 8.84
CA THR A 112 -5.90 2.88 9.75
C THR A 112 -4.52 2.66 9.13
N ARG A 113 -3.59 2.18 9.94
CA ARG A 113 -2.25 1.77 9.50
C ARG A 113 -1.86 0.52 10.26
N ILE A 114 -1.22 -0.41 9.57
CA ILE A 114 -0.53 -1.53 10.21
C ILE A 114 0.85 -1.04 10.62
N ASP A 115 1.04 -0.85 11.92
CA ASP A 115 2.34 -0.47 12.50
C ASP A 115 3.08 -1.75 12.93
N PRO A 116 4.19 -2.13 12.24
CA PRO A 116 4.91 -3.35 12.53
C PRO A 116 5.35 -3.46 13.98
N ALA A 117 5.86 -2.37 14.56
CA ALA A 117 6.35 -2.38 15.94
C ALA A 117 5.21 -2.55 16.96
N ALA A 118 4.05 -1.93 16.72
CA ALA A 118 2.88 -2.09 17.58
C ALA A 118 2.32 -3.50 17.49
N GLU A 119 2.22 -4.06 16.28
CA GLU A 119 1.72 -5.41 16.05
C GLU A 119 2.64 -6.46 16.64
N THR A 120 3.96 -6.29 16.52
CA THR A 120 4.96 -7.20 17.13
C THR A 120 4.83 -7.20 18.64
N ARG A 121 4.71 -6.02 19.27
CA ARG A 121 4.51 -5.95 20.73
C ARG A 121 3.22 -6.65 21.17
N ARG A 122 2.14 -6.43 20.43
CA ARG A 122 0.84 -7.08 20.72
C ARG A 122 0.95 -8.59 20.61
N TYR A 123 1.50 -9.08 19.51
CA TYR A 123 1.70 -10.52 19.29
C TYR A 123 2.59 -11.16 20.36
N ALA A 124 3.74 -10.55 20.67
CA ALA A 124 4.63 -11.04 21.71
C ALA A 124 3.94 -11.09 23.08
N GLY A 125 3.15 -10.06 23.41
CA GLY A 125 2.35 -10.05 24.64
C GLY A 125 1.33 -11.17 24.71
N GLU A 126 0.62 -11.46 23.62
CA GLU A 126 -0.35 -12.57 23.51
C GLU A 126 0.34 -13.93 23.70
N VAL A 127 1.49 -14.14 23.05
CA VAL A 127 2.24 -15.39 23.15
C VAL A 127 2.78 -15.59 24.57
N LEU A 128 3.33 -14.54 25.19
CA LEU A 128 3.81 -14.61 26.57
C LEU A 128 2.67 -14.85 27.58
N ALA A 129 1.49 -14.28 27.33
CA ALA A 129 0.32 -14.47 28.17
C ALA A 129 -0.28 -15.88 28.05
N THR A 130 -0.05 -16.58 26.95
CA THR A 130 -0.57 -17.94 26.70
C THR A 130 0.51 -19.01 26.88
N ALA A 131 1.49 -19.06 25.97
CA ALA A 131 2.56 -20.05 25.97
C ALA A 131 3.58 -19.84 27.10
N GLY A 132 3.70 -18.62 27.63
CA GLY A 132 4.58 -18.31 28.76
C GLY A 132 3.99 -18.75 30.14
N GLN A 133 2.72 -19.15 30.20
CA GLN A 133 2.11 -19.67 31.42
C GLN A 133 2.65 -21.09 31.68
N GLY A 134 3.33 -21.28 32.78
CA GLY A 134 3.88 -22.59 33.16
C GLY A 134 5.34 -22.81 32.79
N LEU A 135 5.98 -21.84 32.13
CA LEU A 135 7.42 -21.82 31.96
C LEU A 135 8.10 -21.34 33.24
N ASP A 136 9.25 -21.93 33.54
CA ASP A 136 10.16 -21.40 34.55
C ASP A 136 10.85 -20.12 34.05
N ALA A 137 11.64 -19.47 34.89
CA ALA A 137 12.31 -18.22 34.56
C ALA A 137 13.23 -18.33 33.35
N GLN A 138 13.88 -19.48 33.16
CA GLN A 138 14.79 -19.72 32.05
C GLN A 138 14.03 -19.95 30.75
N GLY A 139 12.96 -20.75 30.77
CA GLY A 139 12.11 -20.99 29.61
C GLY A 139 11.39 -19.71 29.15
N ARG A 140 10.97 -18.87 30.11
CA ARG A 140 10.38 -17.57 29.78
C ARG A 140 11.39 -16.62 29.12
N ALA A 141 12.63 -16.57 29.61
CA ALA A 141 13.68 -15.74 29.03
C ALA A 141 14.02 -16.17 27.60
N LEU A 142 14.08 -17.48 27.34
CA LEU A 142 14.25 -18.02 25.98
C LEU A 142 13.09 -17.63 25.05
N LEU A 143 11.86 -17.78 25.52
CA LEU A 143 10.69 -17.37 24.72
C LEU A 143 10.70 -15.86 24.41
N GLU A 144 11.08 -15.02 25.38
CA GLU A 144 11.21 -13.57 25.17
C GLU A 144 12.32 -13.23 24.16
N GLU A 145 13.39 -14.00 24.11
CA GLU A 145 14.47 -13.86 23.13
C GLU A 145 13.99 -14.24 21.72
N ASP A 146 13.32 -15.38 21.57
CA ASP A 146 12.75 -15.83 20.30
C ASP A 146 11.74 -14.81 19.72
N LEU A 147 10.94 -14.19 20.59
CA LEU A 147 9.96 -13.19 20.21
C LEU A 147 10.57 -11.84 19.75
N ARG A 148 11.88 -11.64 19.89
CA ARG A 148 12.62 -10.49 19.33
C ARG A 148 13.12 -10.74 17.91
N SER A 149 12.91 -11.94 17.37
CA SER A 149 13.39 -12.28 16.03
C SER A 149 12.64 -11.49 14.94
N PRO A 150 13.29 -11.21 13.79
CA PRO A 150 12.64 -10.61 12.64
C PRO A 150 11.41 -11.41 12.14
N CYS A 151 11.45 -12.74 12.25
CA CYS A 151 10.33 -13.60 11.89
C CYS A 151 9.07 -13.29 12.72
N THR A 152 9.22 -12.90 13.97
CA THR A 152 8.10 -12.49 14.83
C THR A 152 7.39 -11.25 14.30
N GLU A 153 8.17 -10.28 13.80
CA GLU A 153 7.59 -9.08 13.17
C GLU A 153 6.80 -9.44 11.91
N GLU A 154 7.36 -10.30 11.05
CA GLU A 154 6.67 -10.75 9.83
C GLU A 154 5.35 -11.46 10.16
N ILE A 155 5.35 -12.37 11.15
CA ILE A 155 4.15 -13.06 11.61
C ILE A 155 3.11 -12.08 12.16
N ALA A 156 3.54 -11.13 12.98
CA ALA A 156 2.66 -10.14 13.60
C ALA A 156 1.98 -9.25 12.55
N VAL A 157 2.77 -8.73 11.59
CA VAL A 157 2.27 -7.93 10.47
C VAL A 157 1.32 -8.72 9.59
N PHE A 158 1.66 -9.98 9.26
CA PHE A 158 0.81 -10.84 8.46
C PHE A 158 -0.53 -11.14 9.16
N ARG A 159 -0.53 -11.38 10.47
CA ARG A 159 -1.76 -11.55 11.25
C ARG A 159 -2.63 -10.29 11.22
N ALA A 160 -2.03 -9.12 11.39
CA ALA A 160 -2.75 -7.85 11.31
C ALA A 160 -3.34 -7.61 9.91
N PHE A 161 -2.58 -7.93 8.86
CA PHE A 161 -3.05 -7.88 7.49
C PHE A 161 -4.24 -8.83 7.27
N ALA A 162 -4.12 -10.10 7.70
CA ALA A 162 -5.19 -11.08 7.57
C ALA A 162 -6.46 -10.66 8.32
N ALA A 163 -6.31 -10.10 9.53
CA ALA A 163 -7.44 -9.56 10.30
C ALA A 163 -8.09 -8.36 9.59
N THR A 164 -7.31 -7.54 8.90
CA THR A 164 -7.83 -6.43 8.10
C THR A 164 -8.60 -6.95 6.89
N VAL A 165 -8.07 -7.93 6.17
CA VAL A 165 -8.75 -8.58 5.03
C VAL A 165 -10.07 -9.21 5.46
N ALA A 166 -10.12 -9.86 6.62
CA ALA A 166 -11.33 -10.48 7.16
C ALA A 166 -12.48 -9.46 7.39
N GLN A 167 -12.18 -8.19 7.67
CA GLN A 167 -13.22 -7.14 7.77
C GLN A 167 -13.98 -6.94 6.45
N GLY A 168 -13.40 -7.35 5.32
CA GLY A 168 -14.06 -7.33 4.02
C GLY A 168 -15.31 -8.22 3.91
N GLU A 169 -15.54 -9.09 4.90
CA GLU A 169 -16.77 -9.88 5.01
C GLU A 169 -17.99 -9.04 5.46
N ASP A 170 -17.75 -7.86 6.08
CA ASP A 170 -18.80 -7.03 6.64
C ASP A 170 -18.87 -5.63 6.03
N GLN A 171 -17.75 -5.13 5.49
CA GLN A 171 -17.60 -3.78 4.96
C GLN A 171 -16.64 -3.74 3.78
N PHE A 172 -16.42 -2.56 3.21
CA PHE A 172 -15.32 -2.39 2.28
C PHE A 172 -14.00 -2.17 3.01
N VAL A 173 -12.96 -2.84 2.53
CA VAL A 173 -11.58 -2.64 2.97
C VAL A 173 -10.74 -2.27 1.76
N VAL A 174 -10.13 -1.10 1.78
CA VAL A 174 -9.20 -0.65 0.73
C VAL A 174 -7.79 -0.68 1.31
N ILE A 175 -6.89 -1.42 0.65
CA ILE A 175 -5.51 -1.63 1.09
C ILE A 175 -4.56 -1.01 0.07
N ASP A 176 -3.69 -0.11 0.55
CA ASP A 176 -2.62 0.52 -0.24
C ASP A 176 -1.27 -0.10 0.07
#